data_cbf44a5c2b52e9beb4cc1f648a9959df
#
_entry.id   cbf44a5c2b52e9beb4cc1f648a9959df
#
_cell.length_a   1.000
_cell.length_b   1.000
_cell.length_c   1.000
_cell.angle_alpha   90.00
_cell.angle_beta   90.00
_cell.angle_gamma   90.00
#
_symmetry.space_group_name_H-M   'P 1'
#
loop_
_entity.id
_entity.type
_entity.pdbx_description
1 polymer ?
#
loop_
_entity_poly.entity_id
_entity_poly.type
_entity_poly.pdbx_seq_one_letter_code
_entity_poly.pdbx_strand_id
1 'polypeptide(L)'
;LKYEFVTDTTAARYIWYLYYLPMLFIPLLSVYIALSLGRYDNRLTGKSVAMAIIPTLLFAAVMTNDLHQQMFAFEGGSPEFSGEYSHRPLYFVCLGWMIACMAFSLVSLFKKSRVAGGKKRMVPLIMGCVAVLYSVLYLSGIPAVRWWLGDMNVTFCLLYASIYESCIRCRMIQSNTGYIELFEATTLAACIADNEGNIVLRSRAAGDDMVCPPEGQKIIRPDGMRISSARINGGYAVWMDNVRPLTELREKLSENKAEMEKNKKKLQEAYLVRKKLHELTEKNRIYDE
;
A
#
# COMPACT_ATOMS: atom_id res chain seq x y z
N LEU A 1 -18.87 25.24 22.63
CA LEU A 1 -17.82 26.22 22.27
C LEU A 1 -18.37 27.33 21.37
N LYS A 2 -18.97 27.01 20.20
CA LYS A 2 -19.44 27.97 19.20
C LYS A 2 -20.47 28.98 19.79
N TYR A 3 -21.40 28.52 20.60
CA TYR A 3 -22.47 29.35 21.17
C TYR A 3 -22.09 30.01 22.50
N GLU A 4 -21.00 29.60 23.13
CA GLU A 4 -20.55 30.13 24.42
C GLU A 4 -19.50 31.22 24.28
N PHE A 5 -18.68 31.17 23.21
CA PHE A 5 -17.56 32.07 23.04
C PHE A 5 -17.69 33.04 21.86
N VAL A 6 -18.60 32.78 20.92
CA VAL A 6 -18.76 33.62 19.71
C VAL A 6 -20.13 34.33 19.81
N THR A 7 -20.09 35.61 20.12
CA THR A 7 -21.27 36.48 20.21
C THR A 7 -21.71 37.05 18.87
N ASP A 8 -20.79 37.14 17.89
CA ASP A 8 -21.12 37.59 16.55
C ASP A 8 -21.76 36.46 15.74
N THR A 9 -23.00 36.71 15.30
CA THR A 9 -23.78 35.74 14.50
C THR A 9 -23.15 35.42 13.17
N THR A 10 -22.47 36.38 12.54
CA THR A 10 -21.79 36.21 11.27
C THR A 10 -20.57 35.30 11.43
N ALA A 11 -19.73 35.55 12.42
CA ALA A 11 -18.59 34.70 12.73
C ALA A 11 -19.04 33.28 13.11
N ALA A 12 -20.12 33.12 13.90
CA ALA A 12 -20.67 31.82 14.24
C ALA A 12 -21.11 31.01 13.00
N ARG A 13 -21.72 31.71 12.01
CA ARG A 13 -22.15 31.12 10.73
C ARG A 13 -20.96 30.63 9.90
N TYR A 14 -19.92 31.46 9.76
CA TYR A 14 -18.72 31.05 9.01
C TYR A 14 -17.96 29.91 9.71
N ILE A 15 -17.91 29.88 11.03
CA ILE A 15 -17.39 28.72 11.78
C ILE A 15 -18.22 27.47 11.49
N TRP A 16 -19.53 27.61 11.34
CA TRP A 16 -20.39 26.48 10.96
C TRP A 16 -20.11 26.02 9.51
N TYR A 17 -19.88 26.91 8.55
CA TYR A 17 -19.48 26.54 7.20
C TYR A 17 -18.12 25.85 7.18
N LEU A 18 -17.17 26.24 8.04
CA LEU A 18 -15.89 25.58 8.17
C LEU A 18 -15.98 24.08 8.55
N TYR A 19 -17.09 23.65 9.18
CA TYR A 19 -17.30 22.23 9.44
C TYR A 19 -17.39 21.37 8.17
N TYR A 20 -17.71 21.96 7.03
CA TYR A 20 -17.73 21.27 5.75
C TYR A 20 -16.33 20.96 5.23
N LEU A 21 -15.29 21.63 5.72
CA LEU A 21 -13.92 21.33 5.35
C LEU A 21 -13.56 19.87 5.70
N PRO A 22 -13.59 19.42 6.96
CA PRO A 22 -13.33 18.03 7.28
C PRO A 22 -14.35 17.08 6.66
N MET A 23 -15.63 17.45 6.58
CA MET A 23 -16.68 16.61 6.00
C MET A 23 -16.44 16.28 4.53
N LEU A 24 -15.88 17.18 3.74
CA LEU A 24 -15.61 16.99 2.32
C LEU A 24 -14.24 16.36 2.05
N PHE A 25 -13.22 16.67 2.87
CA PHE A 25 -11.85 16.23 2.63
C PHE A 25 -11.50 14.90 3.30
N ILE A 26 -12.07 14.56 4.47
CA ILE A 26 -11.84 13.24 5.09
C ILE A 26 -12.27 12.08 4.16
N PRO A 27 -13.45 12.13 3.51
CA PRO A 27 -13.83 11.12 2.52
C PRO A 27 -12.85 11.04 1.33
N LEU A 28 -12.34 12.18 0.85
CA LEU A 28 -11.31 12.18 -0.20
C LEU A 28 -10.02 11.50 0.27
N LEU A 29 -9.54 11.80 1.49
CA LEU A 29 -8.37 11.16 2.06
C LEU A 29 -8.57 9.64 2.16
N SER A 30 -9.77 9.21 2.47
CA SER A 30 -10.12 7.79 2.49
C SER A 30 -10.00 7.13 1.11
N VAL A 31 -10.39 7.82 0.05
CA VAL A 31 -10.17 7.37 -1.34
C VAL A 31 -8.68 7.26 -1.64
N TYR A 32 -7.87 8.24 -1.22
CA TYR A 32 -6.42 8.19 -1.44
C TYR A 32 -5.77 7.00 -0.73
N ILE A 33 -6.15 6.72 0.51
CA ILE A 33 -5.70 5.52 1.23
C ILE A 33 -6.07 4.26 0.45
N ALA A 34 -7.32 4.16 -0.01
CA ALA A 34 -7.79 3.00 -0.77
C ALA A 34 -7.08 2.85 -2.14
N LEU A 35 -6.71 3.96 -2.79
CA LEU A 35 -5.97 3.95 -4.06
C LEU A 35 -4.50 3.60 -3.87
N SER A 36 -3.86 4.06 -2.79
CA SER A 36 -2.45 3.78 -2.48
C SER A 36 -2.23 2.32 -2.07
N LEU A 37 -3.26 1.64 -1.58
CA LEU A 37 -3.15 0.26 -1.13
C LEU A 37 -2.72 -0.67 -2.27
N GLY A 38 -1.62 -1.41 -2.05
CA GLY A 38 -1.04 -2.34 -3.02
C GLY A 38 -0.18 -1.69 -4.11
N ARG A 39 0.14 -0.41 -3.99
CA ARG A 39 1.14 0.26 -4.83
C ARG A 39 2.47 0.35 -4.10
N TYR A 40 3.56 0.06 -4.81
CA TYR A 40 4.93 0.26 -4.30
C TYR A 40 5.35 1.73 -4.34
N ASP A 41 4.74 2.53 -5.22
CA ASP A 41 5.02 3.96 -5.35
C ASP A 41 3.92 4.76 -4.64
N ASN A 42 4.30 5.43 -3.56
CA ASN A 42 3.41 6.29 -2.78
C ASN A 42 3.17 7.67 -3.44
N ARG A 43 3.64 7.90 -4.66
CA ARG A 43 3.42 9.15 -5.36
C ARG A 43 1.95 9.28 -5.76
N LEU A 44 1.35 10.38 -5.34
CA LEU A 44 0.02 10.76 -5.83
C LEU A 44 0.10 11.00 -7.34
N THR A 45 -0.68 10.24 -8.09
CA THR A 45 -0.79 10.45 -9.53
C THR A 45 -1.49 11.79 -9.79
N GLY A 46 -1.16 12.50 -10.87
CA GLY A 46 -1.82 13.75 -11.21
C GLY A 46 -3.35 13.66 -11.25
N LYS A 47 -3.91 12.51 -11.64
CA LYS A 47 -5.35 12.22 -11.56
C LYS A 47 -5.90 12.22 -10.13
N SER A 48 -5.12 11.73 -9.17
CA SER A 48 -5.52 11.75 -7.76
C SER A 48 -5.52 13.17 -7.21
N VAL A 49 -4.54 13.98 -7.60
CA VAL A 49 -4.50 15.40 -7.21
C VAL A 49 -5.68 16.15 -7.81
N ALA A 50 -6.05 15.87 -9.06
CA ALA A 50 -7.20 16.47 -9.72
C ALA A 50 -8.54 16.17 -9.00
N MET A 51 -8.66 15.03 -8.31
CA MET A 51 -9.84 14.72 -7.50
C MET A 51 -10.05 15.70 -6.32
N ALA A 52 -8.99 16.36 -5.84
CA ALA A 52 -9.10 17.38 -4.80
C ALA A 52 -9.82 18.66 -5.28
N ILE A 53 -9.93 18.87 -6.58
CA ILE A 53 -10.63 20.03 -7.15
C ILE A 53 -12.12 19.98 -6.77
N ILE A 54 -12.74 18.79 -6.77
CA ILE A 54 -14.18 18.65 -6.48
C ILE A 54 -14.52 19.13 -5.07
N PRO A 55 -13.94 18.58 -3.97
CA PRO A 55 -14.27 19.05 -2.63
C PRO A 55 -13.82 20.50 -2.38
N THR A 56 -12.78 20.98 -3.08
CA THR A 56 -12.37 22.40 -3.00
C THR A 56 -13.44 23.32 -3.57
N LEU A 57 -14.00 23.00 -4.73
CA LEU A 57 -15.10 23.76 -5.34
C LEU A 57 -16.37 23.68 -4.49
N LEU A 58 -16.71 22.49 -3.97
CA LEU A 58 -17.85 22.34 -3.07
C LEU A 58 -17.67 23.16 -1.80
N PHE A 59 -16.47 23.13 -1.20
CA PHE A 59 -16.17 23.91 -0.01
C PHE A 59 -16.25 25.42 -0.27
N ALA A 60 -15.69 25.90 -1.40
CA ALA A 60 -15.81 27.30 -1.80
C ALA A 60 -17.28 27.72 -1.98
N ALA A 61 -18.11 26.85 -2.58
CA ALA A 61 -19.54 27.09 -2.70
C ALA A 61 -20.25 27.12 -1.34
N VAL A 62 -19.85 26.28 -0.39
CA VAL A 62 -20.39 26.35 0.99
C VAL A 62 -20.01 27.66 1.67
N MET A 63 -18.74 28.09 1.54
CA MET A 63 -18.24 29.32 2.15
C MET A 63 -18.90 30.59 1.55
N THR A 64 -19.37 30.51 0.31
CA THR A 64 -20.07 31.60 -0.38
C THR A 64 -21.60 31.48 -0.31
N ASN A 65 -22.13 30.59 0.55
CA ASN A 65 -23.58 30.35 0.64
C ASN A 65 -24.41 31.62 0.91
N ASP A 66 -23.88 32.58 1.63
CA ASP A 66 -24.55 33.85 1.92
C ASP A 66 -24.91 34.63 0.65
N LEU A 67 -24.20 34.42 -0.47
CA LEU A 67 -24.43 35.09 -1.74
C LEU A 67 -25.54 34.42 -2.58
N HIS A 68 -25.65 33.08 -2.50
CA HIS A 68 -26.50 32.32 -3.43
C HIS A 68 -27.54 31.42 -2.75
N GLN A 69 -27.42 31.17 -1.45
CA GLN A 69 -28.30 30.34 -0.62
C GLN A 69 -28.65 28.96 -1.22
N GLN A 70 -27.70 28.34 -1.94
CA GLN A 70 -27.89 27.03 -2.59
C GLN A 70 -27.58 25.85 -1.66
N MET A 71 -26.85 26.10 -0.57
CA MET A 71 -26.56 25.08 0.45
C MET A 71 -27.62 25.08 1.52
N PHE A 72 -27.87 26.26 2.12
CA PHE A 72 -28.87 26.53 3.12
C PHE A 72 -29.61 27.79 2.74
N ALA A 73 -30.95 27.72 2.76
CA ALA A 73 -31.81 28.91 2.64
C ALA A 73 -32.29 29.29 4.01
N PHE A 74 -32.06 30.53 4.37
CA PHE A 74 -32.55 31.13 5.62
C PHE A 74 -33.92 31.75 5.41
N GLU A 75 -34.83 31.58 6.40
CA GLU A 75 -36.13 32.22 6.38
C GLU A 75 -36.00 33.74 6.54
N GLY A 76 -36.68 34.49 5.67
CA GLY A 76 -36.59 35.95 5.67
C GLY A 76 -35.57 36.56 4.69
N GLY A 77 -34.85 35.77 3.94
CA GLY A 77 -33.87 36.25 2.90
C GLY A 77 -32.64 36.95 3.47
N SER A 78 -32.57 37.17 4.76
CA SER A 78 -31.42 37.72 5.46
C SER A 78 -30.59 36.60 6.06
N PRO A 79 -29.24 36.64 5.96
CA PRO A 79 -28.37 35.65 6.56
C PRO A 79 -28.27 35.81 8.08
N GLU A 80 -29.32 36.26 8.75
CA GLU A 80 -29.39 36.15 10.19
C GLU A 80 -29.51 34.70 10.61
N PHE A 81 -28.59 34.27 11.47
CA PHE A 81 -28.53 32.90 11.95
C PHE A 81 -29.67 32.69 12.96
N SER A 82 -30.89 32.48 12.47
CA SER A 82 -32.10 32.24 13.29
C SER A 82 -32.25 30.79 13.77
N GLY A 83 -31.35 29.89 13.35
CA GLY A 83 -31.49 28.48 13.65
C GLY A 83 -32.47 27.72 12.75
N GLU A 84 -33.32 28.44 12.01
CA GLU A 84 -34.27 27.87 11.06
C GLU A 84 -33.70 28.02 9.64
N TYR A 85 -33.39 26.91 9.03
CA TYR A 85 -32.88 26.84 7.66
C TYR A 85 -33.40 25.61 6.93
N SER A 86 -33.58 25.71 5.64
CA SER A 86 -33.92 24.59 4.76
C SER A 86 -32.70 24.14 3.93
N HIS A 87 -32.57 22.83 3.73
CA HIS A 87 -31.56 22.27 2.90
C HIS A 87 -31.87 22.49 1.41
N ARG A 88 -30.90 22.95 0.64
CA ARG A 88 -31.01 23.23 -0.80
C ARG A 88 -30.19 22.19 -1.60
N PRO A 89 -30.28 22.17 -2.96
CA PRO A 89 -29.64 21.15 -3.80
C PRO A 89 -28.15 20.92 -3.55
N LEU A 90 -27.39 21.97 -3.25
CA LEU A 90 -25.94 21.85 -3.00
C LEU A 90 -25.63 20.99 -1.77
N TYR A 91 -26.51 21.01 -0.77
CA TYR A 91 -26.39 20.12 0.40
C TYR A 91 -26.40 18.64 -0.01
N PHE A 92 -27.34 18.29 -0.89
CA PHE A 92 -27.46 16.90 -1.37
C PHE A 92 -26.30 16.50 -2.27
N VAL A 93 -25.69 17.45 -3.01
CA VAL A 93 -24.47 17.21 -3.77
C VAL A 93 -23.29 16.92 -2.85
N CYS A 94 -23.12 17.69 -1.76
CA CYS A 94 -22.09 17.43 -0.76
C CYS A 94 -22.29 16.07 -0.08
N LEU A 95 -23.51 15.74 0.28
CA LEU A 95 -23.87 14.44 0.87
C LEU A 95 -23.58 13.30 -0.11
N GLY A 96 -23.96 13.45 -1.38
CA GLY A 96 -23.67 12.50 -2.45
C GLY A 96 -22.15 12.26 -2.64
N TRP A 97 -21.36 13.33 -2.59
CA TRP A 97 -19.89 13.24 -2.61
C TRP A 97 -19.35 12.39 -1.46
N MET A 98 -19.81 12.66 -0.23
CA MET A 98 -19.36 11.92 0.96
C MET A 98 -19.69 10.42 0.85
N ILE A 99 -20.94 10.11 0.46
CA ILE A 99 -21.41 8.72 0.31
C ILE A 99 -20.63 8.02 -0.82
N ALA A 100 -20.42 8.67 -1.95
CA ALA A 100 -19.68 8.09 -3.09
C ALA A 100 -18.23 7.78 -2.72
N CYS A 101 -17.54 8.72 -2.05
CA CYS A 101 -16.18 8.50 -1.58
C CYS A 101 -16.09 7.36 -0.56
N MET A 102 -17.02 7.29 0.40
CA MET A 102 -17.06 6.23 1.41
C MET A 102 -17.31 4.86 0.77
N ALA A 103 -18.31 4.76 -0.11
CA ALA A 103 -18.63 3.53 -0.82
C ALA A 103 -17.45 3.06 -1.69
N PHE A 104 -16.84 3.97 -2.45
CA PHE A 104 -15.66 3.65 -3.26
C PHE A 104 -14.49 3.17 -2.41
N SER A 105 -14.22 3.82 -1.28
CA SER A 105 -13.13 3.45 -0.37
C SER A 105 -13.33 2.06 0.21
N LEU A 106 -14.53 1.78 0.74
CA LEU A 106 -14.87 0.47 1.30
C LEU A 106 -14.78 -0.64 0.24
N VAL A 107 -15.40 -0.45 -0.93
CA VAL A 107 -15.33 -1.43 -2.02
C VAL A 107 -13.89 -1.68 -2.47
N SER A 108 -13.08 -0.63 -2.59
CA SER A 108 -11.68 -0.74 -2.97
C SER A 108 -10.85 -1.47 -1.93
N LEU A 109 -11.06 -1.17 -0.63
CA LEU A 109 -10.42 -1.87 0.48
C LEU A 109 -10.76 -3.36 0.48
N PHE A 110 -12.04 -3.70 0.30
CA PHE A 110 -12.47 -5.10 0.22
C PHE A 110 -11.88 -5.85 -0.98
N LYS A 111 -11.83 -5.22 -2.16
CA LYS A 111 -11.26 -5.82 -3.37
C LYS A 111 -9.75 -6.00 -3.29
N LYS A 112 -9.03 -5.03 -2.73
CA LYS A 112 -7.57 -5.05 -2.64
C LYS A 112 -7.02 -5.80 -1.44
N SER A 113 -7.85 -6.06 -0.42
CA SER A 113 -7.45 -6.82 0.76
C SER A 113 -7.11 -8.26 0.38
N ARG A 114 -5.83 -8.62 0.51
CA ARG A 114 -5.32 -9.98 0.26
C ARG A 114 -5.50 -10.94 1.45
N VAL A 115 -6.16 -10.52 2.51
CA VAL A 115 -6.36 -11.35 3.70
C VAL A 115 -7.32 -12.48 3.36
N ALA A 116 -6.80 -13.69 3.30
CA ALA A 116 -7.60 -14.89 3.12
C ALA A 116 -8.58 -15.03 4.29
N GLY A 117 -9.85 -15.03 3.92
CA GLY A 117 -11.00 -15.48 4.69
C GLY A 117 -11.05 -15.20 6.18
N GLY A 118 -12.19 -14.82 6.64
CA GLY A 118 -12.49 -14.83 8.04
C GLY A 118 -13.58 -13.84 8.44
N LYS A 119 -14.29 -14.20 9.49
CA LYS A 119 -15.35 -13.39 10.12
C LYS A 119 -14.88 -11.96 10.49
N LYS A 120 -13.56 -11.77 10.66
CA LYS A 120 -12.95 -10.46 10.99
C LYS A 120 -13.14 -9.40 9.89
N ARG A 121 -13.27 -9.78 8.61
CA ARG A 121 -13.53 -8.84 7.51
C ARG A 121 -14.90 -8.15 7.61
N MET A 122 -15.82 -8.73 8.36
CA MET A 122 -17.15 -8.15 8.54
C MET A 122 -17.14 -6.92 9.46
N VAL A 123 -16.11 -6.75 10.31
CA VAL A 123 -16.08 -5.64 11.29
C VAL A 123 -16.10 -4.26 10.62
N PRO A 124 -15.23 -3.93 9.62
CA PRO A 124 -15.30 -2.66 8.91
C PRO A 124 -16.62 -2.44 8.17
N LEU A 125 -17.22 -3.52 7.66
CA LEU A 125 -18.53 -3.46 7.00
C LEU A 125 -19.64 -3.09 7.99
N ILE A 126 -19.65 -3.74 9.15
CA ILE A 126 -20.61 -3.44 10.22
C ILE A 126 -20.46 -1.98 10.65
N MET A 127 -19.21 -1.49 10.84
CA MET A 127 -18.96 -0.10 11.17
C MET A 127 -19.44 0.86 10.07
N GLY A 128 -19.27 0.49 8.80
CA GLY A 128 -19.83 1.23 7.67
C GLY A 128 -21.37 1.28 7.69
N CYS A 129 -22.02 0.15 7.98
CA CYS A 129 -23.48 0.10 8.15
C CYS A 129 -23.97 0.95 9.33
N VAL A 130 -23.22 0.97 10.45
CA VAL A 130 -23.50 1.84 11.60
C VAL A 130 -23.42 3.31 11.19
N ALA A 131 -22.40 3.69 10.39
CA ALA A 131 -22.27 5.06 9.89
C ALA A 131 -23.44 5.48 8.98
N VAL A 132 -23.91 4.58 8.12
CA VAL A 132 -25.08 4.83 7.26
C VAL A 132 -26.34 4.96 8.12
N LEU A 133 -26.56 4.03 9.06
CA LEU A 133 -27.70 4.07 9.98
C LEU A 133 -27.72 5.37 10.80
N TYR A 134 -26.57 5.76 11.35
CA TYR A 134 -26.42 7.03 12.05
C TYR A 134 -26.83 8.22 11.16
N SER A 135 -26.36 8.24 9.90
CA SER A 135 -26.69 9.31 8.96
C SER A 135 -28.19 9.41 8.69
N VAL A 136 -28.84 8.27 8.46
CA VAL A 136 -30.30 8.21 8.24
C VAL A 136 -31.07 8.71 9.46
N LEU A 137 -30.72 8.25 10.66
CA LEU A 137 -31.34 8.67 11.91
C LEU A 137 -31.14 10.17 12.17
N TYR A 138 -29.95 10.69 11.94
CA TYR A 138 -29.65 12.11 12.09
C TYR A 138 -30.46 12.98 11.11
N LEU A 139 -30.55 12.56 9.84
CA LEU A 139 -31.30 13.25 8.81
C LEU A 139 -32.82 13.16 8.98
N SER A 140 -33.33 12.18 9.74
CA SER A 140 -34.77 12.06 10.04
C SER A 140 -35.32 13.26 10.79
N GLY A 141 -34.45 14.09 11.37
CA GLY A 141 -34.82 15.33 12.01
C GLY A 141 -35.51 15.16 13.39
N ILE A 142 -35.59 13.94 13.93
CA ILE A 142 -36.22 13.66 15.21
C ILE A 142 -35.43 14.32 16.34
N PRO A 143 -36.01 15.28 17.10
CA PRO A 143 -35.25 16.06 18.09
C PRO A 143 -34.58 15.21 19.17
N ALA A 144 -35.27 14.17 19.65
CA ALA A 144 -34.70 13.25 20.64
C ALA A 144 -33.46 12.50 20.13
N VAL A 145 -33.44 12.11 18.83
CA VAL A 145 -32.34 11.43 18.21
C VAL A 145 -31.14 12.39 18.07
N ARG A 146 -31.38 13.63 17.63
CA ARG A 146 -30.31 14.64 17.50
C ARG A 146 -29.68 14.99 18.83
N TRP A 147 -30.49 15.09 19.90
CA TRP A 147 -29.99 15.37 21.25
C TRP A 147 -29.08 14.23 21.76
N TRP A 148 -29.44 12.98 21.49
CA TRP A 148 -28.72 11.80 21.97
C TRP A 148 -27.49 11.49 21.18
N LEU A 149 -27.49 11.72 19.85
CA LEU A 149 -26.41 11.41 18.93
C LEU A 149 -25.29 12.48 18.86
N GLY A 150 -25.50 13.64 19.48
CA GLY A 150 -24.52 14.72 19.54
C GLY A 150 -24.26 15.41 18.20
N ASP A 151 -23.08 16.02 18.09
CA ASP A 151 -22.68 16.75 16.88
C ASP A 151 -22.33 15.77 15.73
N MET A 152 -22.94 16.02 14.56
CA MET A 152 -22.79 15.19 13.38
C MET A 152 -21.32 15.08 12.93
N ASN A 153 -20.56 16.19 12.96
CA ASN A 153 -19.19 16.20 12.47
C ASN A 153 -18.26 15.39 13.35
N VAL A 154 -18.39 15.56 14.68
CA VAL A 154 -17.59 14.81 15.65
C VAL A 154 -17.86 13.31 15.50
N THR A 155 -19.13 12.95 15.42
CA THR A 155 -19.52 11.53 15.27
C THR A 155 -19.05 10.95 13.94
N PHE A 156 -19.14 11.69 12.84
CA PHE A 156 -18.59 11.26 11.55
C PHE A 156 -17.09 11.05 11.60
N CYS A 157 -16.33 11.96 12.18
CA CYS A 157 -14.88 11.81 12.33
C CYS A 157 -14.53 10.54 13.13
N LEU A 158 -15.25 10.30 14.23
CA LEU A 158 -15.07 9.10 15.06
C LEU A 158 -15.44 7.82 14.30
N LEU A 159 -16.52 7.81 13.54
CA LEU A 159 -16.93 6.67 12.72
C LEU A 159 -15.90 6.37 11.63
N TYR A 160 -15.41 7.40 10.92
CA TYR A 160 -14.33 7.22 9.93
C TYR A 160 -13.06 6.64 10.58
N ALA A 161 -12.62 7.21 11.70
CA ALA A 161 -11.47 6.71 12.45
C ALA A 161 -11.69 5.24 12.85
N SER A 162 -12.86 4.88 13.35
CA SER A 162 -13.20 3.52 13.77
C SER A 162 -13.23 2.55 12.59
N ILE A 163 -13.73 2.95 11.41
CA ILE A 163 -13.71 2.13 10.20
C ILE A 163 -12.26 1.84 9.81
N TYR A 164 -11.39 2.86 9.75
CA TYR A 164 -9.99 2.67 9.36
C TYR A 164 -9.19 1.90 10.40
N GLU A 165 -9.40 2.18 11.68
CA GLU A 165 -8.79 1.39 12.76
C GLU A 165 -9.19 -0.08 12.68
N SER A 166 -10.47 -0.36 12.41
CA SER A 166 -10.93 -1.73 12.22
C SER A 166 -10.31 -2.39 10.99
N CYS A 167 -10.10 -1.64 9.88
CA CYS A 167 -9.40 -2.13 8.70
C CYS A 167 -7.93 -2.49 9.00
N ILE A 168 -7.25 -1.66 9.80
CA ILE A 168 -5.86 -1.92 10.24
C ILE A 168 -5.82 -3.16 11.13
N ARG A 169 -6.67 -3.25 12.17
CA ARG A 169 -6.73 -4.41 13.09
C ARG A 169 -7.11 -5.70 12.39
N CYS A 170 -7.97 -5.62 11.37
CA CYS A 170 -8.33 -6.75 10.53
C CYS A 170 -7.28 -7.07 9.46
N ARG A 171 -6.13 -6.38 9.45
CA ARG A 171 -5.04 -6.52 8.47
C ARG A 171 -5.47 -6.31 7.01
N MET A 172 -6.54 -5.56 6.80
CA MET A 172 -6.97 -5.15 5.45
C MET A 172 -6.09 -4.03 4.91
N ILE A 173 -5.62 -3.16 5.80
CA ILE A 173 -4.59 -2.15 5.53
C ILE A 173 -3.32 -2.64 6.22
N GLN A 174 -2.22 -2.70 5.46
CA GLN A 174 -0.92 -3.05 6.02
C GLN A 174 -0.44 -1.90 6.90
N SER A 175 -0.22 -2.18 8.18
CA SER A 175 0.44 -1.25 9.09
C SER A 175 1.92 -1.60 9.17
N ASN A 176 2.78 -0.61 9.25
CA ASN A 176 4.22 -0.79 9.43
C ASN A 176 4.60 -1.23 10.87
N THR A 177 3.64 -1.43 11.75
CA THR A 177 3.89 -1.91 13.10
C THR A 177 4.30 -3.37 13.07
N GLY A 178 5.49 -3.66 13.59
CA GLY A 178 6.06 -5.01 13.66
C GLY A 178 7.04 -5.38 12.54
N TYR A 179 7.20 -4.58 11.47
CA TYR A 179 8.21 -4.86 10.44
C TYR A 179 9.63 -4.79 10.97
N ILE A 180 9.91 -3.88 11.90
CA ILE A 180 11.22 -3.73 12.52
C ILE A 180 11.56 -5.01 13.28
N GLU A 181 10.67 -5.47 14.16
CA GLU A 181 10.87 -6.69 14.96
C GLU A 181 11.00 -7.94 14.06
N LEU A 182 10.18 -8.02 12.99
CA LEU A 182 10.25 -9.11 12.03
C LEU A 182 11.58 -9.09 11.26
N PHE A 183 12.03 -7.92 10.84
CA PHE A 183 13.28 -7.77 10.12
C PHE A 183 14.47 -8.09 11.01
N GLU A 184 14.48 -7.60 12.25
CA GLU A 184 15.52 -7.91 13.23
C GLU A 184 15.57 -9.40 13.56
N ALA A 185 14.41 -10.08 13.65
CA ALA A 185 14.32 -11.50 13.94
C ALA A 185 14.64 -12.41 12.73
N THR A 186 14.83 -11.84 11.52
CA THR A 186 15.17 -12.66 10.36
C THR A 186 16.54 -13.31 10.51
N THR A 187 16.64 -14.56 10.07
CA THR A 187 17.88 -15.34 10.04
C THR A 187 18.78 -14.95 8.85
N LEU A 188 18.27 -14.19 7.90
CA LEU A 188 19.05 -13.68 6.79
C LEU A 188 19.90 -12.49 7.28
N ALA A 189 21.20 -12.52 7.02
CA ALA A 189 22.08 -11.39 7.25
C ALA A 189 21.74 -10.26 6.26
N ALA A 190 20.91 -9.31 6.69
CA ALA A 190 20.40 -8.22 5.86
C ALA A 190 20.39 -6.90 6.61
N CYS A 191 20.55 -5.80 5.84
CA CYS A 191 20.46 -4.43 6.34
C CYS A 191 19.65 -3.58 5.37
N ILE A 192 19.06 -2.51 5.89
CA ILE A 192 18.48 -1.43 5.10
C ILE A 192 19.34 -0.20 5.30
N ALA A 193 19.80 0.39 4.22
CA ALA A 193 20.58 1.62 4.21
C ALA A 193 19.77 2.76 3.57
N ASP A 194 20.05 3.99 3.98
CA ASP A 194 19.50 5.20 3.36
C ASP A 194 20.13 5.48 1.98
N ASN A 195 19.75 6.60 1.35
CA ASN A 195 20.31 7.00 0.06
C ASN A 195 21.80 7.37 0.14
N GLU A 196 22.33 7.64 1.33
CA GLU A 196 23.72 7.99 1.58
C GLU A 196 24.58 6.75 1.91
N GLY A 197 23.93 5.58 2.05
CA GLY A 197 24.58 4.30 2.34
C GLY A 197 24.72 4.03 3.85
N ASN A 198 24.17 4.87 4.73
CA ASN A 198 24.18 4.64 6.17
C ASN A 198 23.14 3.57 6.53
N ILE A 199 23.52 2.63 7.39
CA ILE A 199 22.64 1.54 7.79
C ILE A 199 21.60 2.07 8.79
N VAL A 200 20.32 2.01 8.39
CA VAL A 200 19.17 2.45 9.21
C VAL A 200 18.59 1.29 10.02
N LEU A 201 18.55 0.10 9.42
CA LEU A 201 17.99 -1.09 10.06
C LEU A 201 18.85 -2.30 9.76
N ARG A 202 19.05 -3.16 10.78
CA ARG A 202 19.92 -4.33 10.70
C ARG A 202 19.22 -5.55 11.28
N SER A 203 19.34 -6.71 10.62
CA SER A 203 18.91 -7.98 11.16
C SER A 203 19.89 -8.49 12.22
N ARG A 204 19.44 -9.32 13.16
CA ARG A 204 20.32 -9.94 14.18
C ARG A 204 21.40 -10.84 13.57
N ALA A 205 21.15 -11.40 12.40
CA ALA A 205 22.12 -12.23 11.68
C ALA A 205 23.18 -11.41 10.93
N ALA A 206 22.99 -10.12 10.75
CA ALA A 206 23.95 -9.22 10.09
C ALA A 206 24.99 -8.75 11.10
N GLY A 207 26.27 -9.04 10.86
CA GLY A 207 27.39 -8.55 11.66
C GLY A 207 27.56 -7.03 11.57
N ASP A 208 28.33 -6.47 12.51
CA ASP A 208 28.62 -5.03 12.56
C ASP A 208 29.47 -4.53 11.38
N ASP A 209 30.13 -5.44 10.71
CA ASP A 209 31.04 -5.23 9.59
C ASP A 209 30.34 -5.21 8.22
N MET A 210 28.99 -5.20 8.18
CA MET A 210 28.23 -5.14 6.95
C MET A 210 28.25 -3.74 6.37
N VAL A 211 28.76 -3.60 5.14
CA VAL A 211 28.87 -2.33 4.41
C VAL A 211 27.93 -2.35 3.23
N CYS A 212 27.32 -1.21 2.90
CA CYS A 212 26.50 -1.08 1.71
C CYS A 212 27.39 -0.94 0.47
N PRO A 213 27.43 -1.95 -0.45
CA PRO A 213 28.16 -1.80 -1.69
C PRO A 213 27.46 -0.79 -2.62
N PRO A 214 28.18 -0.09 -3.50
CA PRO A 214 27.57 0.74 -4.54
C PRO A 214 26.59 -0.07 -5.40
N GLU A 215 25.60 0.62 -5.96
CA GLU A 215 24.55 -0.02 -6.77
C GLU A 215 25.12 -0.91 -7.88
N GLY A 216 24.66 -2.14 -7.93
CA GLY A 216 25.09 -3.13 -8.93
C GLY A 216 26.44 -3.81 -8.66
N GLN A 217 27.18 -3.39 -7.64
CA GLN A 217 28.43 -4.06 -7.25
C GLN A 217 28.15 -5.18 -6.24
N LYS A 218 28.93 -6.26 -6.36
CA LYS A 218 28.90 -7.40 -5.44
C LYS A 218 30.28 -7.53 -4.82
N ILE A 219 30.34 -7.51 -3.52
CA ILE A 219 31.59 -7.69 -2.78
C ILE A 219 31.65 -9.15 -2.33
N ILE A 220 32.68 -9.87 -2.77
CA ILE A 220 32.94 -11.24 -2.30
C ILE A 220 34.06 -11.15 -1.26
N ARG A 221 33.77 -11.62 -0.06
CA ARG A 221 34.72 -11.69 1.04
C ARG A 221 35.61 -12.94 0.93
N PRO A 222 36.78 -12.93 1.58
CA PRO A 222 37.66 -14.10 1.61
C PRO A 222 37.04 -15.34 2.25
N ASP A 223 36.05 -15.15 3.13
CA ASP A 223 35.29 -16.23 3.80
C ASP A 223 34.26 -16.91 2.90
N GLY A 224 34.12 -16.48 1.64
CA GLY A 224 33.14 -16.98 0.68
C GLY A 224 31.76 -16.40 0.84
N MET A 225 31.61 -15.33 1.62
CA MET A 225 30.35 -14.58 1.74
C MET A 225 30.28 -13.48 0.68
N ARG A 226 29.15 -13.37 0.02
CA ARG A 226 28.88 -12.34 -0.98
C ARG A 226 27.90 -11.32 -0.45
N ILE A 227 28.29 -10.05 -0.43
CA ILE A 227 27.43 -8.93 -0.09
C ILE A 227 26.85 -8.37 -1.39
N SER A 228 25.54 -8.24 -1.45
CA SER A 228 24.79 -7.70 -2.58
C SER A 228 23.89 -6.58 -2.11
N SER A 229 23.67 -5.57 -2.96
CA SER A 229 22.72 -4.50 -2.70
C SER A 229 21.71 -4.36 -3.84
N ALA A 230 20.50 -3.94 -3.52
CA ALA A 230 19.49 -3.53 -4.49
C ALA A 230 18.83 -2.23 -4.03
N ARG A 231 18.56 -1.35 -4.98
CA ARG A 231 17.86 -0.10 -4.70
C ARG A 231 16.41 -0.36 -4.34
N ILE A 232 15.97 0.25 -3.27
CA ILE A 232 14.57 0.26 -2.82
C ILE A 232 14.08 1.71 -2.74
N ASN A 233 12.79 1.89 -2.53
CA ASN A 233 12.24 3.24 -2.36
C ASN A 233 12.74 3.84 -1.03
N GLY A 234 13.58 4.87 -1.11
CA GLY A 234 14.17 5.56 0.04
C GLY A 234 15.55 5.06 0.45
N GLY A 235 16.21 4.15 -0.31
CA GLY A 235 17.56 3.68 0.02
C GLY A 235 17.95 2.37 -0.65
N TYR A 236 18.67 1.53 0.08
CA TYR A 236 19.20 0.25 -0.40
C TYR A 236 18.85 -0.89 0.56
N ALA A 237 18.44 -2.02 0.02
CA ALA A 237 18.43 -3.29 0.73
C ALA A 237 19.77 -3.99 0.48
N VAL A 238 20.45 -4.40 1.53
CA VAL A 238 21.75 -5.07 1.50
C VAL A 238 21.60 -6.43 2.15
N TRP A 239 22.11 -7.49 1.52
CA TRP A 239 22.08 -8.84 2.08
C TRP A 239 23.35 -9.58 1.80
N MET A 240 23.62 -10.60 2.61
CA MET A 240 24.81 -11.43 2.54
C MET A 240 24.40 -12.89 2.30
N ASP A 241 25.00 -13.49 1.26
CA ASP A 241 24.77 -14.86 0.85
C ASP A 241 26.09 -15.67 0.99
N ASN A 242 26.00 -16.89 1.47
CA ASN A 242 27.12 -17.84 1.40
C ASN A 242 27.19 -18.46 0.01
N VAL A 243 28.17 -18.05 -0.78
CA VAL A 243 28.36 -18.56 -2.15
C VAL A 243 29.40 -19.68 -2.25
N ARG A 244 30.06 -20.05 -1.17
CA ARG A 244 31.05 -21.12 -1.11
C ARG A 244 30.53 -22.45 -1.64
N PRO A 245 29.35 -22.95 -1.20
CA PRO A 245 28.83 -24.22 -1.73
C PRO A 245 28.53 -24.16 -3.23
N LEU A 246 28.10 -23.00 -3.72
CA LEU A 246 27.83 -22.78 -5.14
C LEU A 246 29.10 -22.81 -5.98
N THR A 247 30.19 -22.22 -5.46
CA THR A 247 31.50 -22.20 -6.12
C THR A 247 32.09 -23.61 -6.19
N GLU A 248 32.07 -24.35 -5.10
CA GLU A 248 32.53 -25.74 -5.03
C GLU A 248 31.73 -26.67 -5.97
N LEU A 249 30.39 -26.48 -6.03
CA LEU A 249 29.55 -27.25 -6.95
C LEU A 249 29.87 -26.94 -8.42
N ARG A 250 30.16 -25.68 -8.71
CA ARG A 250 30.53 -25.21 -10.07
C ARG A 250 31.89 -25.77 -10.52
N GLU A 251 32.87 -25.85 -9.61
CA GLU A 251 34.14 -26.45 -9.86
C GLU A 251 34.00 -27.96 -10.14
N LYS A 252 33.29 -28.70 -9.29
CA LYS A 252 33.01 -30.13 -9.52
C LYS A 252 32.27 -30.37 -10.85
N LEU A 253 31.30 -29.49 -11.18
CA LEU A 253 30.60 -29.59 -12.46
C LEU A 253 31.54 -29.37 -13.66
N SER A 254 32.48 -28.42 -13.54
CA SER A 254 33.52 -28.15 -14.56
C SER A 254 34.46 -29.34 -14.74
N GLU A 255 34.93 -29.94 -13.64
CA GLU A 255 35.76 -31.13 -13.64
C GLU A 255 35.06 -32.34 -14.30
N ASN A 256 33.81 -32.60 -13.87
CA ASN A 256 33.00 -33.68 -14.44
C ASN A 256 32.75 -33.48 -15.94
N LYS A 257 32.50 -32.23 -16.39
CA LYS A 257 32.37 -31.95 -17.83
C LYS A 257 33.66 -32.24 -18.60
N ALA A 258 34.79 -31.83 -18.06
CA ALA A 258 36.08 -32.07 -18.69
C ALA A 258 36.41 -33.58 -18.79
N GLU A 259 36.07 -34.36 -17.72
CA GLU A 259 36.21 -35.81 -17.73
C GLU A 259 35.26 -36.49 -18.74
N MET A 260 34.00 -36.05 -18.79
CA MET A 260 33.04 -36.54 -19.80
C MET A 260 33.52 -36.28 -21.23
N GLU A 261 34.06 -35.10 -21.52
CA GLU A 261 34.63 -34.82 -22.85
C GLU A 261 35.83 -35.71 -23.18
N LYS A 262 36.72 -35.95 -22.21
CA LYS A 262 37.85 -36.85 -22.35
C LYS A 262 37.39 -38.29 -22.63
N ASN A 263 36.41 -38.77 -21.88
CA ASN A 263 35.85 -40.10 -22.07
C ASN A 263 35.12 -40.25 -23.41
N LYS A 264 34.41 -39.20 -23.86
CA LYS A 264 33.77 -39.17 -25.18
C LYS A 264 34.80 -39.26 -26.31
N LYS A 265 35.92 -38.56 -26.22
CA LYS A 265 37.02 -38.67 -27.20
C LYS A 265 37.59 -40.08 -27.23
N LYS A 266 37.90 -40.68 -26.07
CA LYS A 266 38.39 -42.07 -26.00
C LYS A 266 37.42 -43.06 -26.63
N LEU A 267 36.11 -42.89 -26.38
CA LEU A 267 35.05 -43.74 -26.94
C LEU A 267 34.99 -43.61 -28.48
N GLN A 268 35.13 -42.38 -29.00
CA GLN A 268 35.17 -42.14 -30.44
C GLN A 268 36.39 -42.77 -31.11
N GLU A 269 37.56 -42.67 -30.47
CA GLU A 269 38.79 -43.31 -30.94
C GLU A 269 38.67 -44.84 -30.95
N ALA A 270 38.15 -45.41 -29.86
CA ALA A 270 37.88 -46.84 -29.76
C ALA A 270 36.88 -47.32 -30.82
N TYR A 271 35.82 -46.55 -31.08
CA TYR A 271 34.85 -46.85 -32.14
C TYR A 271 35.51 -46.84 -33.53
N LEU A 272 36.35 -45.85 -33.82
CA LEU A 272 37.10 -45.78 -35.12
C LEU A 272 38.04 -46.94 -35.29
N VAL A 273 38.78 -47.33 -34.25
CA VAL A 273 39.67 -48.50 -34.28
C VAL A 273 38.87 -49.79 -34.53
N ARG A 274 37.77 -49.97 -33.83
CA ARG A 274 36.87 -51.13 -34.00
C ARG A 274 36.28 -51.21 -35.42
N LYS A 275 35.87 -50.06 -35.98
CA LYS A 275 35.39 -50.00 -37.37
C LYS A 275 36.46 -50.39 -38.37
N LYS A 276 37.70 -49.87 -38.25
CA LYS A 276 38.80 -50.25 -39.08
C LYS A 276 39.16 -51.73 -38.99
N LEU A 277 39.15 -52.30 -37.80
CA LEU A 277 39.39 -53.71 -37.57
C LEU A 277 38.32 -54.56 -38.28
N HIS A 278 37.09 -54.20 -38.18
CA HIS A 278 35.98 -54.89 -38.85
C HIS A 278 36.11 -54.84 -40.37
N GLU A 279 36.42 -53.66 -40.93
CA GLU A 279 36.68 -53.49 -42.36
C GLU A 279 37.88 -54.35 -42.84
N LEU A 280 38.98 -54.48 -42.08
CA LEU A 280 40.08 -55.34 -42.35
C LEU A 280 39.71 -56.81 -42.28
N THR A 281 38.92 -57.23 -41.28
CA THR A 281 38.49 -58.61 -41.14
C THR A 281 37.61 -59.04 -42.34
N GLU A 282 36.68 -58.17 -42.75
CA GLU A 282 35.82 -58.40 -43.91
C GLU A 282 36.63 -58.48 -45.21
N LYS A 283 37.63 -57.62 -45.41
CA LYS A 283 38.57 -57.68 -46.55
C LYS A 283 39.35 -59.01 -46.60
N ASN A 284 39.90 -59.44 -45.46
CA ASN A 284 40.62 -60.71 -45.39
C ASN A 284 39.70 -61.90 -45.72
N ARG A 285 38.45 -61.89 -45.25
CA ARG A 285 37.51 -62.93 -45.56
C ARG A 285 37.17 -63.04 -47.04
N ILE A 286 37.15 -61.89 -47.74
CA ILE A 286 36.93 -61.87 -49.24
C ILE A 286 38.19 -62.37 -50.02
N TYR A 287 39.39 -62.30 -49.45
CA TYR A 287 40.58 -62.80 -50.08
C TYR A 287 40.82 -64.28 -49.83
N ASP A 288 40.19 -64.88 -48.86
CA ASP A 288 40.27 -66.31 -48.49
C ASP A 288 39.20 -67.19 -49.19
N GLU A 289 38.18 -66.55 -49.85
CA GLU A 289 37.22 -67.16 -50.73
C GLU A 289 37.71 -67.11 -52.23
#